data_e41f4a0bab8a12407d5eafda5587184d
#
_entry.id   e41f4a0bab8a12407d5eafda5587184d
#
_cell.length_a   1.000
_cell.length_b   1.000
_cell.length_c   1.000
_cell.angle_alpha   90.00
_cell.angle_beta   90.00
_cell.angle_gamma   90.00
#
_symmetry.space_group_name_H-M   'P 1'
#
loop_
_entity.id
_entity.type
_entity.pdbx_description
1 polymer ?
#
loop_
_entity_poly.entity_id
_entity_poly.type
_entity_poly.pdbx_seq_one_letter_code
_entity_poly.pdbx_strand_id
1 'polypeptide(L)'
;GKTTTTSILAHLMFESNQKGTAFIGGISENYKSNFIHNGCDFTVVEADEFDKSFLELKPDLACITSIDADHLDIYGNETKLNNAFKEFSDLLPTKNKLFVHDSVNLPGVSYGVGTSTDYSAQNLSIHNGTYIFDLKTPKTIFKGLKFLIPGKHNLSNAVVAFAMALES
;
A
#
# COMPACT_ATOMS: atom_id res chain seq x y z
N GLY A 1 -1.49 1.21 -8.69
CA GLY A 1 -0.91 1.28 -7.37
C GLY A 1 -1.97 1.39 -6.28
N LYS A 2 -2.48 2.59 -6.04
CA LYS A 2 -3.36 2.93 -4.91
C LYS A 2 -4.55 1.98 -4.76
N THR A 3 -5.42 1.90 -5.75
CA THR A 3 -6.66 1.09 -5.71
C THR A 3 -6.41 -0.38 -5.42
N THR A 4 -5.40 -0.97 -6.08
CA THR A 4 -5.02 -2.38 -5.87
C THR A 4 -4.52 -2.60 -4.45
N THR A 5 -3.64 -1.73 -3.94
CA THR A 5 -3.12 -1.82 -2.57
C THR A 5 -4.24 -1.71 -1.55
N THR A 6 -5.13 -0.72 -1.69
CA THR A 6 -6.27 -0.49 -0.79
C THR A 6 -7.22 -1.68 -0.79
N SER A 7 -7.54 -2.25 -1.98
CA SER A 7 -8.40 -3.43 -2.10
C SER A 7 -7.80 -4.66 -1.44
N ILE A 8 -6.49 -4.92 -1.64
CA ILE A 8 -5.81 -6.07 -1.02
C ILE A 8 -5.74 -5.89 0.50
N LEU A 9 -5.37 -4.69 0.98
CA LEU A 9 -5.31 -4.42 2.42
C LEU A 9 -6.67 -4.61 3.08
N ALA A 10 -7.71 -4.01 2.53
CA ALA A 10 -9.08 -4.16 3.04
C ALA A 10 -9.49 -5.64 3.09
N HIS A 11 -9.21 -6.40 2.03
CA HIS A 11 -9.50 -7.84 1.98
C HIS A 11 -8.75 -8.61 3.07
N LEU A 12 -7.46 -8.37 3.25
CA LEU A 12 -6.66 -9.03 4.31
C LEU A 12 -7.22 -8.75 5.71
N MET A 13 -7.59 -7.48 5.98
CA MET A 13 -8.17 -7.09 7.28
C MET A 13 -9.51 -7.77 7.53
N PHE A 14 -10.40 -7.79 6.54
CA PHE A 14 -11.71 -8.44 6.67
C PHE A 14 -11.60 -9.97 6.82
N GLU A 15 -10.72 -10.62 6.07
CA GLU A 15 -10.48 -12.07 6.18
C GLU A 15 -9.79 -12.45 7.52
N SER A 16 -9.15 -11.49 8.18
CA SER A 16 -8.61 -11.65 9.54
C SER A 16 -9.66 -11.50 10.64
N ASN A 17 -10.95 -11.50 10.29
CA ASN A 17 -12.10 -11.29 11.17
C ASN A 17 -12.13 -9.91 11.87
N GLN A 18 -11.41 -8.94 11.38
CA GLN A 18 -11.49 -7.57 11.85
C GLN A 18 -12.72 -6.87 11.23
N LYS A 19 -13.35 -5.99 11.97
CA LYS A 19 -14.54 -5.26 11.54
C LYS A 19 -14.20 -3.81 11.26
N GLY A 20 -14.39 -3.37 10.02
CA GLY A 20 -13.97 -2.04 9.64
C GLY A 20 -14.69 -1.47 8.44
N THR A 21 -14.13 -0.39 7.93
CA THR A 21 -14.63 0.34 6.78
C THR A 21 -13.53 0.48 5.75
N ALA A 22 -13.87 0.37 4.46
CA ALA A 22 -12.94 0.62 3.37
C ALA A 22 -13.57 1.55 2.33
N PHE A 23 -12.78 2.57 1.93
CA PHE A 23 -13.07 3.49 0.83
C PHE A 23 -12.03 3.23 -0.27
N ILE A 24 -12.48 2.72 -1.40
CA ILE A 24 -11.63 2.27 -2.51
C ILE A 24 -11.95 3.13 -3.74
N GLY A 25 -10.93 3.58 -4.47
CA GLY A 25 -11.09 4.43 -5.66
C GLY A 25 -11.72 3.72 -6.88
N GLY A 26 -11.99 2.43 -6.77
CA GLY A 26 -12.65 1.62 -7.80
C GLY A 26 -13.47 0.48 -7.18
N ILE A 27 -14.30 -0.17 -7.98
CA ILE A 27 -15.13 -1.29 -7.51
C ILE A 27 -14.22 -2.51 -7.24
N SER A 28 -14.23 -2.98 -6.00
CA SER A 28 -13.59 -4.24 -5.62
C SER A 28 -14.41 -5.43 -6.12
N GLU A 29 -13.80 -6.31 -6.90
CA GLU A 29 -14.49 -7.48 -7.45
C GLU A 29 -15.00 -8.44 -6.38
N ASN A 30 -14.27 -8.58 -5.27
CA ASN A 30 -14.68 -9.47 -4.16
C ASN A 30 -15.94 -8.97 -3.45
N TYR A 31 -16.14 -7.67 -3.38
CA TYR A 31 -17.22 -7.04 -2.62
C TYR A 31 -18.28 -6.38 -3.51
N LYS A 32 -18.03 -6.28 -4.83
CA LYS A 32 -18.89 -5.61 -5.81
C LYS A 32 -19.24 -4.16 -5.41
N SER A 33 -18.33 -3.51 -4.69
CA SER A 33 -18.49 -2.16 -4.15
C SER A 33 -17.14 -1.46 -4.02
N ASN A 34 -17.15 -0.14 -4.00
CA ASN A 34 -16.03 0.71 -3.64
C ASN A 34 -16.14 1.26 -2.21
N PHE A 35 -17.24 0.95 -1.52
CA PHE A 35 -17.48 1.23 -0.12
C PHE A 35 -17.90 -0.04 0.59
N ILE A 36 -17.16 -0.43 1.63
CA ILE A 36 -17.41 -1.63 2.42
C ILE A 36 -17.48 -1.21 3.88
N HIS A 37 -18.52 -1.64 4.58
CA HIS A 37 -18.70 -1.34 5.99
C HIS A 37 -19.25 -2.56 6.72
N ASN A 38 -18.50 -3.05 7.71
CA ASN A 38 -18.96 -4.10 8.62
C ASN A 38 -18.52 -3.84 10.08
N GLY A 39 -18.06 -2.62 10.37
CA GLY A 39 -17.65 -2.19 11.70
C GLY A 39 -16.70 -0.99 11.69
N CYS A 40 -16.13 -0.67 12.86
CA CYS A 40 -15.37 0.55 13.10
C CYS A 40 -13.99 0.31 13.73
N ASP A 41 -13.47 -0.92 13.75
CA ASP A 41 -12.19 -1.23 14.39
C ASP A 41 -11.03 -0.64 13.58
N PHE A 42 -11.20 -0.51 12.25
CA PHE A 42 -10.24 0.12 11.34
C PHE A 42 -10.95 0.87 10.20
N THR A 43 -10.22 1.76 9.56
CA THR A 43 -10.63 2.37 8.29
C THR A 43 -9.48 2.33 7.29
N VAL A 44 -9.73 1.75 6.12
CA VAL A 44 -8.79 1.78 4.98
C VAL A 44 -9.30 2.80 3.97
N VAL A 45 -8.45 3.76 3.59
CA VAL A 45 -8.81 4.82 2.65
C VAL A 45 -7.79 4.87 1.52
N GLU A 46 -8.27 4.88 0.28
CA GLU A 46 -7.43 5.27 -0.85
C GLU A 46 -7.26 6.79 -0.84
N ALA A 47 -6.05 7.23 -0.51
CA ALA A 47 -5.70 8.64 -0.49
C ALA A 47 -5.45 9.17 -1.91
N ASP A 48 -6.07 10.29 -2.26
CA ASP A 48 -5.90 10.92 -3.58
C ASP A 48 -5.10 12.23 -3.44
N GLU A 49 -4.02 12.32 -4.21
CA GLU A 49 -3.16 13.49 -4.26
C GLU A 49 -3.70 14.61 -5.17
N PHE A 50 -4.72 14.33 -5.98
CA PHE A 50 -5.19 15.22 -7.05
C PHE A 50 -5.47 16.66 -6.59
N ASP A 51 -6.21 16.86 -5.51
CA ASP A 51 -6.58 18.18 -4.96
C ASP A 51 -5.95 18.45 -3.60
N LYS A 52 -4.91 17.67 -3.22
CA LYS A 52 -4.27 17.65 -1.90
C LYS A 52 -5.19 17.22 -0.75
N SER A 53 -6.35 16.63 -1.03
CA SER A 53 -7.28 16.15 0.00
C SER A 53 -6.63 15.10 0.92
N PHE A 54 -5.64 14.37 0.44
CA PHE A 54 -4.86 13.43 1.26
C PHE A 54 -4.16 14.10 2.46
N LEU A 55 -3.89 15.41 2.42
CA LEU A 55 -3.29 16.17 3.53
C LEU A 55 -4.27 16.45 4.68
N GLU A 56 -5.57 16.29 4.45
CA GLU A 56 -6.59 16.44 5.50
C GLU A 56 -6.79 15.14 6.32
N LEU A 57 -6.17 14.04 5.88
CA LEU A 57 -6.25 12.76 6.57
C LEU A 57 -5.44 12.77 7.86
N LYS A 58 -5.80 11.89 8.80
CA LYS A 58 -5.06 11.64 10.04
C LYS A 58 -4.71 10.15 10.12
N PRO A 59 -3.75 9.68 9.31
CA PRO A 59 -3.44 8.27 9.24
C PRO A 59 -2.62 7.79 10.45
N ASP A 60 -2.95 6.61 10.97
CA ASP A 60 -2.11 5.86 11.90
C ASP A 60 -1.00 5.10 11.15
N LEU A 61 -1.33 4.62 9.94
CA LEU A 61 -0.44 3.97 8.99
C LEU A 61 -0.69 4.52 7.59
N ALA A 62 0.36 4.67 6.79
CA ALA A 62 0.22 5.04 5.38
C ALA A 62 1.23 4.33 4.50
N CYS A 63 0.95 4.26 3.19
CA CYS A 63 1.95 3.87 2.21
C CYS A 63 1.98 4.82 1.02
N ILE A 64 3.18 5.00 0.46
CA ILE A 64 3.41 5.70 -0.80
C ILE A 64 3.93 4.68 -1.81
N THR A 65 3.12 4.40 -2.83
CA THR A 65 3.43 3.39 -3.85
C THR A 65 4.32 3.93 -4.94
N SER A 66 4.16 5.20 -5.29
CA SER A 66 4.98 5.94 -6.26
C SER A 66 4.78 7.44 -6.06
N ILE A 67 5.73 8.21 -6.57
CA ILE A 67 5.59 9.66 -6.75
C ILE A 67 5.86 9.89 -8.23
N ASP A 68 4.81 9.80 -9.03
CA ASP A 68 4.90 10.02 -10.47
C ASP A 68 4.60 11.49 -10.77
N ALA A 69 5.23 12.04 -11.81
CA ALA A 69 5.02 13.43 -12.24
C ALA A 69 3.64 13.67 -12.89
N ASP A 70 2.67 12.85 -12.54
CA ASP A 70 1.27 13.05 -12.89
C ASP A 70 0.70 14.27 -12.14
N HIS A 71 -0.29 14.92 -12.71
CA HIS A 71 -0.96 16.08 -12.10
C HIS A 71 -0.08 17.32 -11.89
N LEU A 72 0.96 17.52 -12.74
CA LEU A 72 1.79 18.74 -12.72
C LEU A 72 1.00 20.00 -13.01
N ASP A 73 -0.15 19.90 -13.66
CA ASP A 73 -1.13 20.97 -13.85
C ASP A 73 -1.66 21.54 -12.52
N ILE A 74 -1.76 20.69 -11.50
CA ILE A 74 -2.22 21.07 -10.15
C ILE A 74 -1.06 21.55 -9.28
N TYR A 75 0.05 20.80 -9.28
CA TYR A 75 1.21 21.12 -8.44
C TYR A 75 2.13 22.16 -9.06
N GLY A 76 2.09 22.34 -10.39
CA GLY A 76 2.91 23.27 -11.15
C GLY A 76 4.34 22.81 -11.41
N ASN A 77 4.93 21.99 -10.54
CA ASN A 77 6.25 21.37 -10.75
C ASN A 77 6.50 20.20 -9.78
N GLU A 78 7.50 19.37 -10.09
CA GLU A 78 7.88 18.20 -9.29
C GLU A 78 8.30 18.55 -7.86
N THR A 79 8.91 19.70 -7.64
CA THR A 79 9.34 20.13 -6.29
C THR A 79 8.14 20.30 -5.37
N LYS A 80 7.07 20.92 -5.86
CA LYS A 80 5.84 21.11 -5.08
C LYS A 80 5.11 19.79 -4.83
N LEU A 81 5.12 18.88 -5.81
CA LEU A 81 4.58 17.54 -5.66
C LEU A 81 5.34 16.78 -4.56
N ASN A 82 6.67 16.74 -4.64
CA ASN A 82 7.51 16.09 -3.64
C ASN A 82 7.32 16.70 -2.23
N ASN A 83 7.15 18.01 -2.13
CA ASN A 83 6.85 18.67 -0.87
C ASN A 83 5.51 18.25 -0.30
N ALA A 84 4.45 18.10 -1.12
CA ALA A 84 3.16 17.62 -0.66
C ALA A 84 3.23 16.18 -0.12
N PHE A 85 3.98 15.28 -0.78
CA PHE A 85 4.21 13.93 -0.25
C PHE A 85 5.05 13.95 1.04
N LYS A 86 5.98 14.89 1.19
CA LYS A 86 6.70 15.08 2.44
C LYS A 86 5.76 15.58 3.54
N GLU A 87 4.92 16.58 3.26
CA GLU A 87 3.87 17.04 4.18
C GLU A 87 2.96 15.88 4.60
N PHE A 88 2.51 15.05 3.66
CA PHE A 88 1.74 13.84 3.96
C PHE A 88 2.50 12.90 4.90
N SER A 89 3.79 12.67 4.66
CA SER A 89 4.61 11.84 5.52
C SER A 89 4.76 12.39 6.94
N ASP A 90 4.62 13.70 7.12
CA ASP A 90 4.72 14.38 8.41
C ASP A 90 3.40 14.34 9.21
N LEU A 91 2.28 13.91 8.60
CA LEU A 91 1.03 13.65 9.31
C LEU A 91 1.11 12.41 10.21
N LEU A 92 2.02 11.49 9.91
CA LEU A 92 2.17 10.25 10.66
C LEU A 92 2.88 10.48 12.00
N PRO A 93 2.51 9.75 13.06
CA PRO A 93 3.09 9.92 14.39
C PRO A 93 4.59 9.61 14.42
N THR A 94 5.04 8.68 13.59
CA THR A 94 6.47 8.32 13.41
C THR A 94 6.74 7.84 12.00
N LYS A 95 8.00 7.92 11.55
CA LYS A 95 8.40 7.43 10.21
C LYS A 95 8.29 5.91 10.06
N ASN A 96 8.27 5.14 11.16
CA ASN A 96 8.03 3.69 11.14
C ASN A 96 6.57 3.32 10.81
N LYS A 97 5.69 4.30 10.70
CA LYS A 97 4.29 4.14 10.30
C LYS A 97 4.05 4.50 8.83
N LEU A 98 5.08 4.93 8.11
CA LEU A 98 5.06 5.16 6.67
C LEU A 98 5.77 4.03 5.92
N PHE A 99 5.06 3.35 5.04
CA PHE A 99 5.63 2.39 4.10
C PHE A 99 5.95 3.07 2.77
N VAL A 100 7.15 2.89 2.25
CA VAL A 100 7.60 3.51 1.01
C VAL A 100 8.12 2.46 0.05
N HIS A 101 7.70 2.54 -1.22
CA HIS A 101 8.26 1.72 -2.28
C HIS A 101 9.74 2.05 -2.46
N ASP A 102 10.56 1.06 -2.82
CA ASP A 102 12.01 1.22 -2.97
C ASP A 102 12.46 2.24 -4.03
N SER A 103 11.56 2.63 -4.94
CA SER A 103 11.79 3.72 -5.89
C SER A 103 11.51 5.12 -5.34
N VAL A 104 10.94 5.23 -4.14
CA VAL A 104 10.52 6.51 -3.53
C VAL A 104 11.58 6.98 -2.54
N ASN A 105 12.11 8.17 -2.74
CA ASN A 105 13.13 8.76 -1.88
C ASN A 105 12.52 9.55 -0.71
N LEU A 106 11.87 8.84 0.21
CA LEU A 106 11.35 9.38 1.47
C LEU A 106 11.74 8.45 2.62
N PRO A 107 11.94 8.98 3.85
CA PRO A 107 12.20 8.15 5.02
C PRO A 107 10.95 7.38 5.43
N GLY A 108 11.09 6.08 5.64
CA GLY A 108 10.02 5.18 6.03
C GLY A 108 10.47 3.73 6.02
N VAL A 109 9.53 2.82 6.26
CA VAL A 109 9.73 1.37 6.14
C VAL A 109 9.71 1.00 4.66
N SER A 110 10.81 0.49 4.16
CA SER A 110 10.98 0.20 2.73
C SER A 110 10.32 -1.12 2.32
N TYR A 111 9.75 -1.17 1.12
CA TYR A 111 9.25 -2.41 0.56
C TYR A 111 9.51 -2.53 -0.94
N GLY A 112 9.55 -3.77 -1.45
CA GLY A 112 9.78 -4.03 -2.87
C GLY A 112 9.75 -5.50 -3.26
N VAL A 113 10.14 -5.80 -4.49
CA VAL A 113 10.16 -7.15 -5.06
C VAL A 113 11.55 -7.48 -5.58
N GLY A 114 12.21 -8.45 -4.97
CA GLY A 114 13.57 -8.87 -5.31
C GLY A 114 14.65 -7.87 -4.87
N THR A 115 14.36 -7.03 -3.89
CA THR A 115 15.22 -5.96 -3.40
C THR A 115 15.57 -6.15 -1.93
N SER A 116 16.64 -5.47 -1.46
CA SER A 116 17.08 -5.52 -0.06
C SER A 116 16.34 -4.47 0.77
N THR A 117 15.03 -4.65 0.90
CA THR A 117 14.13 -3.78 1.66
C THR A 117 13.69 -4.43 2.97
N ASP A 118 13.01 -3.67 3.85
CA ASP A 118 12.48 -4.19 5.11
C ASP A 118 11.44 -5.28 4.86
N TYR A 119 10.52 -5.04 3.92
CA TYR A 119 9.57 -6.02 3.41
C TYR A 119 9.86 -6.33 1.94
N SER A 120 10.14 -7.58 1.62
CA SER A 120 10.55 -7.96 0.26
C SER A 120 9.99 -9.29 -0.18
N ALA A 121 9.36 -9.34 -1.36
CA ALA A 121 9.10 -10.61 -2.02
C ALA A 121 10.40 -11.16 -2.61
N GLN A 122 10.82 -12.33 -2.20
CA GLN A 122 12.05 -13.01 -2.59
C GLN A 122 11.75 -14.41 -3.14
N ASN A 123 12.75 -15.07 -3.73
CA ASN A 123 12.63 -16.43 -4.27
C ASN A 123 11.43 -16.60 -5.22
N LEU A 124 11.21 -15.59 -6.05
CA LEU A 124 10.05 -15.49 -6.92
C LEU A 124 10.11 -16.53 -8.04
N SER A 125 9.03 -17.29 -8.18
CA SER A 125 8.77 -18.18 -9.32
C SER A 125 7.34 -18.01 -9.82
N ILE A 126 7.09 -18.42 -11.07
CA ILE A 126 5.77 -18.34 -11.69
C ILE A 126 5.37 -19.74 -12.18
N HIS A 127 4.25 -20.24 -11.69
CA HIS A 127 3.67 -21.50 -12.12
C HIS A 127 2.22 -21.30 -12.55
N ASN A 128 1.90 -21.60 -13.79
CA ASN A 128 0.56 -21.43 -14.37
C ASN A 128 -0.07 -20.06 -14.10
N GLY A 129 0.73 -18.99 -14.26
CA GLY A 129 0.28 -17.60 -14.02
C GLY A 129 0.22 -17.17 -12.55
N THR A 130 0.51 -18.06 -11.61
CA THR A 130 0.53 -17.78 -10.17
C THR A 130 1.96 -17.45 -9.73
N TYR A 131 2.14 -16.34 -9.06
CA TYR A 131 3.39 -16.05 -8.34
C TYR A 131 3.51 -16.93 -7.10
N ILE A 132 4.67 -17.56 -6.92
CA ILE A 132 5.06 -18.23 -5.67
C ILE A 132 6.32 -17.52 -5.19
N PHE A 133 6.31 -17.08 -3.93
CA PHE A 133 7.39 -16.28 -3.39
C PHE A 133 7.49 -16.44 -1.86
N ASP A 134 8.63 -16.04 -1.33
CA ASP A 134 8.82 -15.86 0.11
C ASP A 134 8.69 -14.38 0.45
N LEU A 135 7.94 -14.05 1.48
CA LEU A 135 7.87 -12.68 1.99
C LEU A 135 8.79 -12.53 3.19
N LYS A 136 9.91 -11.83 2.97
CA LYS A 136 10.79 -11.37 4.05
C LYS A 136 10.13 -10.19 4.76
N THR A 137 10.14 -10.22 6.08
CA THR A 137 9.77 -9.12 6.97
C THR A 137 10.92 -8.83 7.94
N PRO A 138 10.90 -7.74 8.72
CA PRO A 138 11.90 -7.48 9.75
C PRO A 138 11.98 -8.58 10.84
N LYS A 139 10.89 -9.30 11.06
CA LYS A 139 10.76 -10.29 12.15
C LYS A 139 10.90 -11.73 11.69
N THR A 140 10.45 -12.06 10.48
CA THR A 140 10.37 -13.44 9.99
C THR A 140 10.28 -13.51 8.47
N ILE A 141 10.31 -14.72 7.93
CA ILE A 141 10.09 -15.01 6.51
C ILE A 141 8.89 -15.94 6.38
N PHE A 142 7.85 -15.49 5.70
CA PHE A 142 6.72 -16.31 5.28
C PHE A 142 7.05 -16.99 3.96
N LYS A 143 7.07 -18.31 3.94
CA LYS A 143 7.53 -19.07 2.76
C LYS A 143 6.38 -19.58 1.89
N GLY A 144 6.62 -19.61 0.59
CA GLY A 144 5.74 -20.27 -0.38
C GLY A 144 4.37 -19.62 -0.54
N LEU A 145 4.29 -18.30 -0.33
CA LEU A 145 3.05 -17.55 -0.53
C LEU A 145 2.66 -17.57 -2.01
N LYS A 146 1.36 -17.58 -2.26
CA LYS A 146 0.80 -17.60 -3.61
C LYS A 146 0.03 -16.31 -3.87
N PHE A 147 0.25 -15.74 -5.06
CA PHE A 147 -0.47 -14.54 -5.51
C PHE A 147 -0.89 -14.68 -6.96
N LEU A 148 -2.19 -14.52 -7.21
CA LEU A 148 -2.83 -14.88 -8.48
C LEU A 148 -2.92 -13.70 -9.46
N ILE A 149 -2.82 -12.44 -8.98
CA ILE A 149 -2.97 -11.28 -9.84
C ILE A 149 -1.66 -11.05 -10.62
N PRO A 150 -1.68 -11.04 -11.96
CA PRO A 150 -0.47 -10.90 -12.75
C PRO A 150 0.16 -9.52 -12.65
N GLY A 151 1.46 -9.45 -12.90
CA GLY A 151 2.24 -8.21 -12.90
C GLY A 151 3.05 -8.00 -11.62
N LYS A 152 4.36 -7.72 -11.79
CA LYS A 152 5.29 -7.49 -10.69
C LYS A 152 4.86 -6.30 -9.81
N HIS A 153 4.25 -5.29 -10.42
CA HIS A 153 3.69 -4.14 -9.71
C HIS A 153 2.52 -4.54 -8.78
N ASN A 154 1.68 -5.50 -9.19
CA ASN A 154 0.61 -6.02 -8.34
C ASN A 154 1.16 -6.84 -7.17
N LEU A 155 2.24 -7.60 -7.41
CA LEU A 155 2.94 -8.29 -6.33
C LEU A 155 3.54 -7.30 -5.33
N SER A 156 4.12 -6.18 -5.79
CA SER A 156 4.61 -5.11 -4.91
C SER A 156 3.49 -4.48 -4.08
N ASN A 157 2.32 -4.24 -4.68
CA ASN A 157 1.13 -3.77 -3.97
C ASN A 157 0.67 -4.77 -2.90
N ALA A 158 0.76 -6.07 -3.18
CA ALA A 158 0.43 -7.12 -2.21
C ALA A 158 1.45 -7.17 -1.05
N VAL A 159 2.74 -6.98 -1.33
CA VAL A 159 3.80 -6.92 -0.30
C VAL A 159 3.50 -5.82 0.71
N VAL A 160 3.19 -4.60 0.25
CA VAL A 160 2.91 -3.50 1.18
C VAL A 160 1.56 -3.65 1.88
N ALA A 161 0.54 -4.15 1.21
CA ALA A 161 -0.75 -4.42 1.85
C ALA A 161 -0.60 -5.45 2.99
N PHE A 162 0.18 -6.52 2.77
CA PHE A 162 0.49 -7.50 3.81
C PHE A 162 1.31 -6.88 4.95
N ALA A 163 2.33 -6.05 4.62
CA ALA A 163 3.14 -5.36 5.61
C ALA A 163 2.30 -4.44 6.51
N MET A 164 1.39 -3.66 5.92
CA MET A 164 0.47 -2.80 6.66
C MET A 164 -0.49 -3.62 7.54
N ALA A 165 -1.03 -4.73 7.04
CA ALA A 165 -1.90 -5.61 7.82
C ALA A 165 -1.19 -6.27 9.02
N LEU A 166 0.12 -6.48 8.96
CA LEU A 166 0.92 -7.00 10.08
C LEU A 166 1.23 -5.95 11.16
N GLU A 167 1.22 -4.66 10.80
CA GLU A 167 1.62 -3.55 11.68
C GLU A 167 0.41 -2.68 12.14
N SER A 168 -0.81 -3.08 11.75
CA SER A 168 -2.09 -2.48 12.14
C SER A 168 -2.59 -2.91 13.52
#